data_abe10a81ee2aef18666035695ede90fe
#
_entry.id   abe10a81ee2aef18666035695ede90fe
#
_cell.length_a   1.000
_cell.length_b   1.000
_cell.length_c   1.000
_cell.angle_alpha   90.00
_cell.angle_beta   90.00
_cell.angle_gamma   90.00
#
_symmetry.space_group_name_H-M   'P 1'
#
loop_
_entity.id
_entity.type
_entity.pdbx_description
1 polymer ?
#
loop_
_entity_poly.entity_id
_entity_poly.type
_entity_poly.pdbx_seq_one_letter_code
_entity_poly.pdbx_strand_id
1 'polypeptide(L)'
;IVTIDDIMDVIEEEATEDIERMAGVLSDDDDREYLDISVWGHIKSRIMWLTLMMFTAMITGGILGAFEDMLTPTLVCYIPLLMGTSGNAGNQAATLVTRGIAVGDLDTDDVFKILWKEFRISIGICLVLASINFIKVLVIDRVDITTAVIINLSLVIIVIIAKMLGGLIPMAAKKLGIDPALVANPLLTSLSDMISVVTYFAIASLMMTNV
;
A
#
# COMPACT_ATOMS: atom_id res chain seq x y z
N ILE A 1 6.08 -33.29 -26.55
CA ILE A 1 5.02 -33.76 -25.65
C ILE A 1 5.22 -33.02 -24.36
N VAL A 2 4.29 -32.19 -23.96
CA VAL A 2 4.30 -31.51 -22.67
C VAL A 2 3.79 -32.51 -21.64
N THR A 3 4.52 -32.73 -20.58
CA THR A 3 4.16 -33.61 -19.46
C THR A 3 3.50 -32.81 -18.34
N ILE A 4 2.92 -33.49 -17.35
CA ILE A 4 2.36 -32.83 -16.16
C ILE A 4 3.50 -32.18 -15.34
N ASP A 5 4.67 -32.82 -15.29
CA ASP A 5 5.82 -32.29 -14.59
C ASP A 5 6.29 -30.97 -15.21
N ASP A 6 6.37 -30.88 -16.55
CA ASP A 6 6.71 -29.63 -17.25
C ASP A 6 5.71 -28.49 -16.93
N ILE A 7 4.42 -28.82 -16.74
CA ILE A 7 3.39 -27.83 -16.38
C ILE A 7 3.57 -27.40 -14.92
N MET A 8 3.90 -28.31 -14.02
CA MET A 8 4.14 -28.00 -12.60
C MET A 8 5.34 -27.09 -12.42
N ASP A 9 6.42 -27.35 -13.14
CA ASP A 9 7.64 -26.52 -13.12
C ASP A 9 7.32 -25.08 -13.57
N VAL A 10 6.59 -24.91 -14.67
CA VAL A 10 6.17 -23.57 -15.13
C VAL A 10 5.26 -22.85 -14.13
N ILE A 11 4.34 -23.57 -13.46
CA ILE A 11 3.49 -22.95 -12.43
C ILE A 11 4.31 -22.49 -11.24
N GLU A 12 5.31 -23.26 -10.80
CA GLU A 12 6.18 -22.91 -9.69
C GLU A 12 7.06 -21.71 -10.04
N GLU A 13 7.62 -21.69 -11.26
CA GLU A 13 8.42 -20.58 -11.78
C GLU A 13 7.61 -19.27 -11.84
N GLU A 14 6.44 -19.27 -12.46
CA GLU A 14 5.53 -18.12 -12.54
C GLU A 14 5.10 -17.63 -11.14
N ALA A 15 4.78 -18.56 -10.22
CA ALA A 15 4.40 -18.19 -8.86
C ALA A 15 5.57 -17.54 -8.09
N THR A 16 6.79 -18.03 -8.30
CA THR A 16 8.00 -17.47 -7.69
C THR A 16 8.29 -16.09 -8.24
N GLU A 17 8.22 -15.92 -9.57
CA GLU A 17 8.41 -14.63 -10.23
C GLU A 17 7.40 -13.59 -9.74
N ASP A 18 6.11 -13.94 -9.63
CA ASP A 18 5.07 -13.07 -9.10
C ASP A 18 5.37 -12.60 -7.65
N ILE A 19 5.82 -13.52 -6.79
CA ILE A 19 6.19 -13.19 -5.40
C ILE A 19 7.37 -12.22 -5.37
N GLU A 20 8.40 -12.44 -6.17
CA GLU A 20 9.58 -11.59 -6.24
C GLU A 20 9.24 -10.20 -6.79
N ARG A 21 8.46 -10.12 -7.86
CA ARG A 21 7.98 -8.85 -8.44
C ARG A 21 7.15 -8.05 -7.45
N MET A 22 6.23 -8.71 -6.74
CA MET A 22 5.43 -8.06 -5.68
C MET A 22 6.28 -7.54 -4.52
N ALA A 23 7.45 -8.12 -4.29
CA ALA A 23 8.43 -7.64 -3.31
C ALA A 23 9.38 -6.55 -3.88
N GLY A 24 9.30 -6.24 -5.18
CA GLY A 24 10.19 -5.30 -5.86
C GLY A 24 11.59 -5.89 -6.09
N VAL A 25 11.69 -7.20 -6.19
CA VAL A 25 12.92 -7.91 -6.57
C VAL A 25 12.84 -8.22 -8.05
N LEU A 26 13.84 -7.78 -8.80
CA LEU A 26 13.98 -8.11 -10.22
C LEU A 26 15.07 -9.18 -10.33
N SER A 27 14.66 -10.44 -10.30
CA SER A 27 15.56 -11.55 -10.65
C SER A 27 15.72 -11.61 -12.17
N ASP A 28 16.96 -11.70 -12.61
CA ASP A 28 17.24 -12.24 -13.95
C ASP A 28 16.95 -13.75 -13.82
N ASP A 29 16.22 -14.36 -14.75
CA ASP A 29 15.87 -15.80 -14.83
C ASP A 29 17.02 -16.73 -14.38
N ASP A 30 17.14 -16.92 -13.11
CA ASP A 30 18.27 -17.58 -12.50
C ASP A 30 17.74 -18.75 -11.66
N ASP A 31 17.69 -19.95 -12.27
CA ASP A 31 17.34 -21.24 -11.64
C ASP A 31 18.27 -21.60 -10.46
N ARG A 32 19.13 -20.66 -10.05
CA ARG A 32 20.08 -20.88 -8.94
C ARG A 32 19.40 -20.78 -7.58
N GLU A 33 19.79 -21.69 -6.69
CA GLU A 33 19.38 -21.60 -5.30
C GLU A 33 19.83 -20.28 -4.67
N TYR A 34 19.07 -19.76 -3.71
CA TYR A 34 19.32 -18.47 -3.03
C TYR A 34 20.76 -18.30 -2.54
N LEU A 35 21.38 -19.38 -2.03
CA LEU A 35 22.75 -19.35 -1.49
C LEU A 35 23.83 -19.37 -2.57
N ASP A 36 23.52 -19.80 -3.80
CA ASP A 36 24.44 -19.85 -4.93
C ASP A 36 24.52 -18.51 -5.68
N ILE A 37 23.54 -17.64 -5.47
CA ILE A 37 23.55 -16.29 -6.02
C ILE A 37 24.55 -15.45 -5.23
N SER A 38 25.46 -14.77 -5.93
CA SER A 38 26.42 -13.90 -5.30
C SER A 38 25.75 -12.72 -4.58
N VAL A 39 26.39 -12.21 -3.53
CA VAL A 39 25.94 -10.99 -2.82
C VAL A 39 25.71 -9.83 -3.79
N TRP A 40 26.58 -9.69 -4.79
CA TRP A 40 26.45 -8.65 -5.81
C TRP A 40 25.22 -8.86 -6.70
N GLY A 41 24.86 -10.10 -7.04
CA GLY A 41 23.64 -10.47 -7.74
C GLY A 41 22.41 -10.00 -6.97
N HIS A 42 22.34 -10.34 -5.68
CA HIS A 42 21.24 -9.91 -4.81
C HIS A 42 21.15 -8.37 -4.64
N ILE A 43 22.29 -7.66 -4.62
CA ILE A 43 22.29 -6.19 -4.58
C ILE A 43 21.67 -5.65 -5.88
N LYS A 44 22.11 -6.14 -7.02
CA LYS A 44 21.66 -5.67 -8.34
C LYS A 44 20.15 -5.84 -8.54
N SER A 45 19.60 -6.99 -8.14
CA SER A 45 18.17 -7.31 -8.29
C SER A 45 17.25 -6.44 -7.42
N ARG A 46 17.76 -5.84 -6.34
CA ARG A 46 16.96 -5.10 -5.34
C ARG A 46 17.19 -3.60 -5.36
N ILE A 47 18.40 -3.14 -5.72
CA ILE A 47 18.83 -1.76 -5.53
C ILE A 47 17.99 -0.76 -6.32
N MET A 48 17.51 -1.12 -7.50
CA MET A 48 16.73 -0.24 -8.35
C MET A 48 15.42 0.15 -7.67
N TRP A 49 14.66 -0.83 -7.17
CA TRP A 49 13.40 -0.58 -6.47
C TRP A 49 13.62 0.13 -5.14
N LEU A 50 14.61 -0.25 -4.35
CA LEU A 50 14.94 0.41 -3.09
C LEU A 50 15.31 1.88 -3.31
N THR A 51 16.06 2.17 -4.38
CA THR A 51 16.41 3.54 -4.74
C THR A 51 15.17 4.35 -5.14
N LEU A 52 14.28 3.77 -5.94
CA LEU A 52 13.01 4.42 -6.32
C LEU A 52 12.16 4.72 -5.08
N MET A 53 12.01 3.74 -4.18
CA MET A 53 11.28 3.93 -2.91
C MET A 53 11.92 4.96 -2.00
N MET A 54 13.25 5.05 -1.97
CA MET A 54 13.96 6.09 -1.23
C MET A 54 13.61 7.48 -1.77
N PHE A 55 13.56 7.67 -3.09
CA PHE A 55 13.16 8.96 -3.67
C PHE A 55 11.70 9.31 -3.35
N THR A 56 10.79 8.35 -3.40
CA THR A 56 9.39 8.60 -3.01
C THR A 56 9.27 8.94 -1.52
N ALA A 57 10.04 8.29 -0.66
CA ALA A 57 10.11 8.62 0.77
C ALA A 57 10.67 10.04 1.02
N MET A 58 11.65 10.49 0.20
CA MET A 58 12.15 11.88 0.27
C MET A 58 11.05 12.88 -0.11
N ILE A 59 10.20 12.57 -1.09
CA ILE A 59 9.04 13.41 -1.44
C ILE A 59 8.06 13.46 -0.26
N THR A 60 7.76 12.33 0.35
CA THR A 60 6.90 12.26 1.55
C THR A 60 7.47 13.11 2.70
N GLY A 61 8.78 13.04 2.91
CA GLY A 61 9.47 13.90 3.89
C GLY A 61 9.36 15.38 3.56
N GLY A 62 9.47 15.76 2.29
CA GLY A 62 9.26 17.14 1.83
C GLY A 62 7.81 17.63 2.05
N ILE A 63 6.83 16.77 1.79
CA ILE A 63 5.41 17.05 2.08
C ILE A 63 5.23 17.28 3.58
N LEU A 64 5.79 16.41 4.42
CA LEU A 64 5.73 16.54 5.88
C LEU A 64 6.36 17.86 6.35
N GLY A 65 7.49 18.26 5.78
CA GLY A 65 8.14 19.54 6.05
C GLY A 65 7.27 20.76 5.69
N ALA A 66 6.43 20.66 4.66
CA ALA A 66 5.49 21.73 4.31
C ALA A 66 4.40 21.97 5.37
N PHE A 67 4.19 21.02 6.28
CA PHE A 67 3.26 21.11 7.41
C PHE A 67 3.98 21.29 8.75
N GLU A 68 5.25 21.73 8.77
CA GLU A 68 6.09 21.83 9.97
C GLU A 68 5.42 22.63 11.09
N ASP A 69 4.75 23.72 10.77
CA ASP A 69 4.04 24.58 11.75
C ASP A 69 2.89 23.84 12.47
N MET A 70 2.41 22.72 11.91
CA MET A 70 1.33 21.92 12.48
C MET A 70 1.84 20.68 13.22
N LEU A 71 3.15 20.43 13.21
CA LEU A 71 3.77 19.26 13.81
C LEU A 71 3.81 19.36 15.34
N THR A 72 2.65 19.16 15.98
CA THR A 72 2.65 18.95 17.43
C THR A 72 3.16 17.55 17.76
N PRO A 73 3.82 17.35 18.93
CA PRO A 73 4.29 16.03 19.33
C PRO A 73 3.20 14.96 19.28
N THR A 74 1.98 15.32 19.66
CA THR A 74 0.82 14.43 19.64
C THR A 74 0.48 14.00 18.21
N LEU A 75 0.36 14.92 17.27
CA LEU A 75 0.03 14.59 15.88
C LEU A 75 1.11 13.73 15.22
N VAL A 76 2.38 14.04 15.47
CA VAL A 76 3.53 13.29 14.92
C VAL A 76 3.51 11.84 15.35
N CYS A 77 3.13 11.53 16.60
CA CYS A 77 3.07 10.15 17.11
C CYS A 77 2.10 9.25 16.35
N TYR A 78 1.10 9.80 15.65
CA TYR A 78 0.11 9.01 14.90
C TYR A 78 0.44 8.84 13.41
N ILE A 79 1.45 9.56 12.88
CA ILE A 79 1.87 9.39 11.47
C ILE A 79 2.21 7.94 11.14
N PRO A 80 3.04 7.22 11.94
CA PRO A 80 3.35 5.82 11.63
C PRO A 80 2.13 4.89 11.63
N LEU A 81 1.16 5.15 12.53
CA LEU A 81 -0.09 4.38 12.58
C LEU A 81 -0.90 4.58 11.29
N LEU A 82 -1.05 5.82 10.84
CA LEU A 82 -1.83 6.15 9.65
C LEU A 82 -1.18 5.61 8.40
N MET A 83 0.12 5.85 8.19
CA MET A 83 0.88 5.36 7.05
C MET A 83 0.91 3.83 7.02
N GLY A 84 1.27 3.17 8.11
CA GLY A 84 1.34 1.72 8.19
C GLY A 84 -0.02 1.05 7.95
N THR A 85 -1.10 1.60 8.51
CA THR A 85 -2.45 1.06 8.30
C THR A 85 -2.91 1.24 6.86
N SER A 86 -2.62 2.39 6.26
CA SER A 86 -2.89 2.70 4.86
C SER A 86 -2.18 1.73 3.92
N GLY A 87 -0.86 1.60 4.05
CA GLY A 87 -0.06 0.70 3.24
C GLY A 87 -0.55 -0.75 3.32
N ASN A 88 -0.81 -1.25 4.54
CA ASN A 88 -1.33 -2.60 4.74
C ASN A 88 -2.72 -2.78 4.12
N ALA A 89 -3.62 -1.83 4.29
CA ALA A 89 -4.97 -1.91 3.73
C ALA A 89 -4.96 -1.91 2.20
N GLY A 90 -4.12 -1.06 1.60
CA GLY A 90 -3.95 -0.98 0.16
C GLY A 90 -3.31 -2.25 -0.42
N ASN A 91 -2.23 -2.73 0.20
CA ASN A 91 -1.54 -3.95 -0.25
C ASN A 91 -2.43 -5.19 -0.21
N GLN A 92 -3.31 -5.33 0.80
CA GLN A 92 -4.29 -6.41 0.83
C GLN A 92 -5.23 -6.38 -0.39
N ALA A 93 -5.72 -5.20 -0.78
CA ALA A 93 -6.59 -5.07 -1.95
C ALA A 93 -5.80 -5.35 -3.24
N ALA A 94 -4.60 -4.76 -3.38
CA ALA A 94 -3.76 -4.93 -4.56
C ALA A 94 -3.37 -6.39 -4.79
N THR A 95 -2.96 -7.10 -3.74
CA THR A 95 -2.61 -8.52 -3.83
C THR A 95 -3.78 -9.38 -4.33
N LEU A 96 -4.99 -9.14 -3.78
CA LEU A 96 -6.17 -9.90 -4.20
C LEU A 96 -6.60 -9.58 -5.64
N VAL A 97 -6.50 -8.31 -6.06
CA VAL A 97 -6.83 -7.90 -7.42
C VAL A 97 -5.78 -8.40 -8.41
N THR A 98 -4.48 -8.30 -8.10
CA THR A 98 -3.39 -8.83 -8.92
C THR A 98 -3.57 -10.34 -9.13
N ARG A 99 -3.83 -11.09 -8.05
CA ARG A 99 -4.13 -12.52 -8.16
C ARG A 99 -5.36 -12.79 -9.03
N GLY A 100 -6.45 -12.04 -8.85
CA GLY A 100 -7.65 -12.20 -9.66
C GLY A 100 -7.41 -11.95 -11.16
N ILE A 101 -6.48 -11.02 -11.46
CA ILE A 101 -6.02 -10.78 -12.83
C ILE A 101 -5.21 -11.95 -13.37
N ALA A 102 -4.26 -12.47 -12.58
CA ALA A 102 -3.37 -13.56 -12.99
C ALA A 102 -4.13 -14.85 -13.27
N VAL A 103 -5.13 -15.19 -12.45
CA VAL A 103 -5.96 -16.41 -12.65
C VAL A 103 -7.11 -16.22 -13.67
N GLY A 104 -7.26 -15.03 -14.26
CA GLY A 104 -8.31 -14.76 -15.26
C GLY A 104 -9.71 -14.50 -14.69
N ASP A 105 -9.85 -14.33 -13.36
CA ASP A 105 -11.13 -14.03 -12.71
C ASP A 105 -11.56 -12.56 -12.91
N LEU A 106 -10.60 -11.66 -13.20
CA LEU A 106 -10.83 -10.22 -13.35
C LEU A 106 -10.32 -9.72 -14.69
N ASP A 107 -11.17 -8.93 -15.36
CA ASP A 107 -10.80 -8.26 -16.61
C ASP A 107 -10.81 -6.74 -16.48
N THR A 108 -10.21 -6.05 -17.45
CA THR A 108 -10.10 -4.57 -17.48
C THR A 108 -11.43 -3.84 -17.39
N ASP A 109 -12.52 -4.48 -17.79
CA ASP A 109 -13.87 -3.91 -17.73
C ASP A 109 -14.48 -3.99 -16.32
N ASP A 110 -13.88 -4.73 -15.40
CA ASP A 110 -14.40 -4.91 -14.04
C ASP A 110 -13.96 -3.82 -13.05
N VAL A 111 -13.21 -2.81 -13.48
CA VAL A 111 -12.65 -1.75 -12.61
C VAL A 111 -13.71 -1.16 -11.69
N PHE A 112 -14.88 -0.78 -12.22
CA PHE A 112 -15.93 -0.16 -11.40
C PHE A 112 -16.52 -1.13 -10.36
N LYS A 113 -16.66 -2.42 -10.72
CA LYS A 113 -17.15 -3.45 -9.80
C LYS A 113 -16.15 -3.69 -8.66
N ILE A 114 -14.85 -3.71 -8.98
CA ILE A 114 -13.76 -3.87 -8.01
C ILE A 114 -13.74 -2.69 -7.05
N LEU A 115 -13.75 -1.46 -7.57
CA LEU A 115 -13.74 -0.25 -6.76
C LEU A 115 -14.95 -0.19 -5.83
N TRP A 116 -16.14 -0.49 -6.34
CA TRP A 116 -17.35 -0.53 -5.52
C TRP A 116 -17.30 -1.61 -4.43
N LYS A 117 -16.70 -2.76 -4.75
CA LYS A 117 -16.49 -3.86 -3.78
C LYS A 117 -15.50 -3.43 -2.69
N GLU A 118 -14.33 -2.89 -3.07
CA GLU A 118 -13.31 -2.43 -2.12
C GLU A 118 -13.82 -1.27 -1.25
N PHE A 119 -14.60 -0.35 -1.81
CA PHE A 119 -15.25 0.70 -1.02
C PHE A 119 -16.17 0.14 0.07
N ARG A 120 -16.99 -0.85 -0.25
CA ARG A 120 -17.86 -1.49 0.75
C ARG A 120 -17.07 -2.27 1.81
N ILE A 121 -16.00 -2.93 1.40
CA ILE A 121 -15.09 -3.64 2.31
C ILE A 121 -14.42 -2.63 3.25
N SER A 122 -13.97 -1.49 2.72
CA SER A 122 -13.30 -0.46 3.53
C SER A 122 -14.21 0.10 4.63
N ILE A 123 -15.50 0.26 4.37
CA ILE A 123 -16.46 0.71 5.41
C ILE A 123 -16.50 -0.27 6.58
N GLY A 124 -16.60 -1.58 6.30
CA GLY A 124 -16.60 -2.60 7.34
C GLY A 124 -15.30 -2.63 8.15
N ILE A 125 -14.16 -2.52 7.46
CA ILE A 125 -12.83 -2.45 8.10
C ILE A 125 -12.69 -1.19 8.94
N CYS A 126 -13.10 -0.03 8.41
CA CYS A 126 -13.03 1.24 9.12
C CYS A 126 -13.88 1.27 10.39
N LEU A 127 -15.06 0.64 10.40
CA LEU A 127 -15.87 0.53 11.61
C LEU A 127 -15.09 -0.14 12.75
N VAL A 128 -14.38 -1.20 12.45
CA VAL A 128 -13.59 -1.93 13.47
C VAL A 128 -12.34 -1.12 13.86
N LEU A 129 -11.54 -0.72 12.89
CA LEU A 129 -10.26 -0.05 13.16
C LEU A 129 -10.45 1.31 13.85
N ALA A 130 -11.40 2.12 13.37
CA ALA A 130 -11.68 3.41 13.97
C ALA A 130 -12.25 3.28 15.39
N SER A 131 -13.11 2.29 15.64
CA SER A 131 -13.63 2.06 16.99
C SER A 131 -12.52 1.69 17.98
N ILE A 132 -11.66 0.76 17.61
CA ILE A 132 -10.52 0.34 18.45
C ILE A 132 -9.58 1.51 18.68
N ASN A 133 -9.20 2.23 17.61
CA ASN A 133 -8.27 3.35 17.71
C ASN A 133 -8.87 4.51 18.50
N PHE A 134 -10.16 4.81 18.32
CA PHE A 134 -10.83 5.90 19.07
C PHE A 134 -10.83 5.65 20.57
N ILE A 135 -11.14 4.42 20.99
CA ILE A 135 -11.08 4.01 22.39
C ILE A 135 -9.64 4.12 22.90
N LYS A 136 -8.66 3.64 22.13
CA LYS A 136 -7.24 3.71 22.50
C LYS A 136 -6.78 5.16 22.71
N VAL A 137 -7.08 6.04 21.77
CA VAL A 137 -6.68 7.45 21.79
C VAL A 137 -7.29 8.20 22.98
N LEU A 138 -8.56 7.98 23.29
CA LEU A 138 -9.25 8.64 24.40
C LEU A 138 -8.88 8.05 25.76
N VAL A 139 -8.83 6.74 25.89
CA VAL A 139 -8.71 6.05 27.20
C VAL A 139 -7.24 5.85 27.59
N ILE A 140 -6.41 5.43 26.65
CA ILE A 140 -5.01 5.09 26.90
C ILE A 140 -4.13 6.33 26.74
N ASP A 141 -4.22 7.00 25.59
CA ASP A 141 -3.37 8.15 25.28
C ASP A 141 -3.88 9.45 25.93
N ARG A 142 -5.17 9.48 26.32
CA ARG A 142 -5.83 10.63 26.98
C ARG A 142 -5.73 11.92 26.18
N VAL A 143 -5.81 11.81 24.88
CA VAL A 143 -5.80 12.96 23.96
C VAL A 143 -7.16 13.65 24.01
N ASP A 144 -7.19 14.95 23.77
CA ASP A 144 -8.43 15.72 23.68
C ASP A 144 -9.33 15.25 22.55
N ILE A 145 -10.63 15.48 22.69
CA ILE A 145 -11.65 14.96 21.76
C ILE A 145 -11.45 15.47 20.32
N THR A 146 -11.01 16.72 20.16
CA THR A 146 -10.79 17.30 18.81
C THR A 146 -9.66 16.58 18.09
N THR A 147 -8.52 16.40 18.75
CA THR A 147 -7.39 15.65 18.21
C THR A 147 -7.75 14.18 17.97
N ALA A 148 -8.52 13.56 18.88
CA ALA A 148 -9.01 12.19 18.69
C ALA A 148 -9.90 12.05 17.43
N VAL A 149 -10.76 13.03 17.16
CA VAL A 149 -11.60 13.06 15.95
C VAL A 149 -10.73 13.26 14.72
N ILE A 150 -9.76 14.16 14.73
CA ILE A 150 -8.82 14.37 13.62
C ILE A 150 -8.13 13.07 13.25
N ILE A 151 -7.54 12.37 14.22
CA ILE A 151 -6.81 11.11 14.00
C ILE A 151 -7.74 10.04 13.41
N ASN A 152 -8.93 9.86 13.97
CA ASN A 152 -9.83 8.81 13.53
C ASN A 152 -10.53 9.11 12.20
N LEU A 153 -10.89 10.35 11.95
CA LEU A 153 -11.43 10.75 10.65
C LEU A 153 -10.38 10.56 9.56
N SER A 154 -9.14 10.94 9.84
CA SER A 154 -8.01 10.69 8.94
C SER A 154 -7.82 9.21 8.66
N LEU A 155 -7.81 8.37 9.71
CA LEU A 155 -7.70 6.93 9.56
C LEU A 155 -8.76 6.34 8.61
N VAL A 156 -10.02 6.75 8.79
CA VAL A 156 -11.13 6.28 7.95
C VAL A 156 -10.92 6.68 6.49
N ILE A 157 -10.66 7.96 6.23
CA ILE A 157 -10.50 8.46 4.86
C ILE A 157 -9.28 7.83 4.18
N ILE A 158 -8.16 7.73 4.89
CA ILE A 158 -6.91 7.15 4.38
C ILE A 158 -7.09 5.66 4.02
N VAL A 159 -7.75 4.88 4.88
CA VAL A 159 -8.01 3.46 4.61
C VAL A 159 -8.93 3.27 3.39
N ILE A 160 -9.96 4.11 3.25
CA ILE A 160 -10.83 4.07 2.07
C ILE A 160 -10.02 4.36 0.80
N ILE A 161 -9.24 5.44 0.80
CA ILE A 161 -8.42 5.81 -0.38
C ILE A 161 -7.40 4.70 -0.69
N ALA A 162 -6.71 4.16 0.30
CA ALA A 162 -5.73 3.10 0.12
C ALA A 162 -6.35 1.84 -0.49
N LYS A 163 -7.53 1.42 -0.04
CA LYS A 163 -8.28 0.29 -0.60
C LYS A 163 -8.68 0.54 -2.06
N MET A 164 -9.14 1.74 -2.36
CA MET A 164 -9.50 2.14 -3.73
C MET A 164 -8.27 2.12 -4.64
N LEU A 165 -7.14 2.63 -4.18
CA LEU A 165 -5.87 2.59 -4.92
C LEU A 165 -5.37 1.16 -5.11
N GLY A 166 -5.49 0.31 -4.08
CA GLY A 166 -5.15 -1.11 -4.16
C GLY A 166 -5.96 -1.86 -5.21
N GLY A 167 -7.22 -1.47 -5.43
CA GLY A 167 -8.02 -1.99 -6.54
C GLY A 167 -7.67 -1.38 -7.89
N LEU A 168 -7.35 -0.09 -7.92
CA LEU A 168 -7.16 0.67 -9.17
C LEU A 168 -5.80 0.42 -9.82
N ILE A 169 -4.71 0.40 -9.03
CA ILE A 169 -3.33 0.36 -9.55
C ILE A 169 -3.06 -0.91 -10.36
N PRO A 170 -3.39 -2.14 -9.90
CA PRO A 170 -3.17 -3.35 -10.69
C PRO A 170 -4.00 -3.36 -11.98
N MET A 171 -5.23 -2.85 -11.93
CA MET A 171 -6.09 -2.75 -13.10
C MET A 171 -5.57 -1.75 -14.14
N ALA A 172 -5.03 -0.62 -13.67
CA ALA A 172 -4.39 0.35 -14.54
C ALA A 172 -3.12 -0.21 -15.17
N ALA A 173 -2.31 -0.94 -14.42
CA ALA A 173 -1.11 -1.62 -14.92
C ALA A 173 -1.46 -2.61 -16.04
N LYS A 174 -2.44 -3.51 -15.81
CA LYS A 174 -2.95 -4.44 -16.84
C LYS A 174 -3.37 -3.70 -18.10
N LYS A 175 -4.11 -2.60 -17.96
CA LYS A 175 -4.59 -1.82 -19.11
C LYS A 175 -3.46 -1.16 -19.90
N LEU A 176 -2.35 -0.82 -19.23
CA LEU A 176 -1.16 -0.23 -19.84
C LEU A 176 -0.18 -1.28 -20.39
N GLY A 177 -0.48 -2.57 -20.24
CA GLY A 177 0.42 -3.65 -20.64
C GLY A 177 1.64 -3.80 -19.71
N ILE A 178 1.54 -3.28 -18.49
CA ILE A 178 2.56 -3.42 -17.45
C ILE A 178 2.11 -4.56 -16.54
N ASP A 179 3.06 -5.36 -16.08
CA ASP A 179 2.78 -6.43 -15.14
C ASP A 179 2.22 -5.85 -13.82
N PRO A 180 0.97 -6.25 -13.42
CA PRO A 180 0.37 -5.78 -12.19
C PRO A 180 1.18 -6.15 -10.93
N ALA A 181 1.87 -7.29 -10.92
CA ALA A 181 2.67 -7.74 -9.79
C ALA A 181 3.84 -6.78 -9.51
N LEU A 182 4.46 -6.26 -10.56
CA LEU A 182 5.62 -5.37 -10.46
C LEU A 182 5.31 -4.04 -9.80
N VAL A 183 4.12 -3.48 -10.05
CA VAL A 183 3.77 -2.11 -9.60
C VAL A 183 2.86 -2.08 -8.38
N ALA A 184 2.18 -3.20 -8.08
CA ALA A 184 1.13 -3.22 -7.07
C ALA A 184 1.62 -2.78 -5.69
N ASN A 185 2.51 -3.51 -5.07
CA ASN A 185 2.89 -3.25 -3.69
C ASN A 185 3.86 -2.08 -3.50
N PRO A 186 5.00 -2.00 -4.23
CA PRO A 186 5.97 -0.93 -3.99
C PRO A 186 5.43 0.47 -4.31
N LEU A 187 4.79 0.62 -5.46
CA LEU A 187 4.23 1.91 -5.87
C LEU A 187 3.06 2.30 -4.96
N LEU A 188 2.20 1.33 -4.61
CA LEU A 188 1.06 1.57 -3.74
C LEU A 188 1.48 2.04 -2.35
N THR A 189 2.49 1.40 -1.74
CA THR A 189 2.98 1.80 -0.42
C THR A 189 3.46 3.25 -0.43
N SER A 190 4.32 3.61 -1.38
CA SER A 190 4.84 4.97 -1.51
C SER A 190 3.74 6.01 -1.74
N LEU A 191 2.77 5.70 -2.60
CA LEU A 191 1.64 6.59 -2.89
C LEU A 191 0.71 6.71 -1.68
N SER A 192 0.46 5.61 -0.97
CA SER A 192 -0.33 5.59 0.25
C SER A 192 0.28 6.43 1.36
N ASP A 193 1.61 6.40 1.50
CA ASP A 193 2.33 7.22 2.49
C ASP A 193 2.16 8.72 2.21
N MET A 194 2.38 9.14 0.96
CA MET A 194 2.19 10.55 0.57
C MET A 194 0.74 11.01 0.80
N ILE A 195 -0.23 10.22 0.37
CA ILE A 195 -1.65 10.54 0.54
C ILE A 195 -2.04 10.57 2.02
N SER A 196 -1.49 9.67 2.84
CA SER A 196 -1.74 9.63 4.27
C SER A 196 -1.30 10.92 4.95
N VAL A 197 -0.10 11.39 4.66
CA VAL A 197 0.44 12.64 5.23
C VAL A 197 -0.41 13.84 4.79
N VAL A 198 -0.67 13.97 3.49
CA VAL A 198 -1.49 15.07 2.96
C VAL A 198 -2.89 15.07 3.57
N THR A 199 -3.57 13.92 3.59
CA THR A 199 -4.93 13.79 4.12
C THR A 199 -4.98 14.14 5.61
N TYR A 200 -4.02 13.61 6.38
CA TYR A 200 -3.96 13.84 7.82
C TYR A 200 -3.81 15.31 8.16
N PHE A 201 -2.83 15.99 7.57
CA PHE A 201 -2.59 17.39 7.85
C PHE A 201 -3.62 18.33 7.21
N ALA A 202 -4.23 17.95 6.08
CA ALA A 202 -5.36 18.69 5.54
C ALA A 202 -6.56 18.68 6.50
N ILE A 203 -6.89 17.53 7.08
CA ILE A 203 -7.97 17.42 8.07
C ILE A 203 -7.61 18.18 9.35
N ALA A 204 -6.37 18.05 9.82
CA ALA A 204 -5.89 18.78 11.00
C ALA A 204 -5.98 20.29 10.76
N SER A 205 -5.52 20.79 9.61
CA SER A 205 -5.62 22.21 9.24
C SER A 205 -7.06 22.71 9.24
N LEU A 206 -7.96 21.99 8.61
CA LEU A 206 -9.39 22.39 8.53
C LEU A 206 -10.07 22.42 9.91
N MET A 207 -9.71 21.51 10.81
CA MET A 207 -10.34 21.40 12.12
C MET A 207 -9.70 22.30 13.18
N MET A 208 -8.38 22.54 13.10
CA MET A 208 -7.67 23.38 14.06
C MET A 208 -7.76 24.88 13.75
N THR A 209 -7.98 25.25 12.47
CA THR A 209 -8.15 26.67 12.06
C THR A 209 -9.52 27.22 12.46
N ASN A 210 -10.49 26.35 12.76
CA ASN A 210 -11.85 26.72 13.14
C ASN A 210 -12.11 26.69 14.66
N VAL A 211 -11.08 26.52 15.47
CA VAL A 211 -11.10 26.57 16.93
C VAL A 211 -10.25 27.73 17.43
#